data_807cc9d6e3dc3a5247a422a2dfb9eea2
#
_entry.id   807cc9d6e3dc3a5247a422a2dfb9eea2
#
_cell.length_a   1.000
_cell.length_b   1.000
_cell.length_c   1.000
_cell.angle_alpha   90.00
_cell.angle_beta   90.00
_cell.angle_gamma   90.00
#
_symmetry.space_group_name_H-M   'P 1'
#
loop_
_entity.id
_entity.type
_entity.pdbx_description
1 polymer ?
#
loop_
_entity_poly.entity_id
_entity_poly.type
_entity_poly.pdbx_seq_one_letter_code
_entity_poly.pdbx_strand_id
1 'polypeptide(L)'
;MEARMPTPLDDFLFDLNGYLVLKNAVEPELLDELNEAFDNFPPLQVGEWWGNAQRRDYTSDTGFELHNCVEAGAPFEKLIDHPGWINYVRRYCGEQESYVEGLFIDECIASIRRSGGHHPVHSGGYRGALRGRYLYTNGVFRCGQCNIILAITDVGPGDGPTMVIPGSHKSNFPHPNAGNYAAGDRMDNLEGAIPVYMNKGDALLFVDGLMHGGSSRTNEVGERRVTIYRYGVKWATTRYGYEYSQELLDRLTPERRKILQPVPPLRPPGR
;
A
#
# COMPACT_ATOMS: atom_id res chain seq x y z
N MET A 1 -16.36 6.88 -11.09
CA MET A 1 -15.29 6.58 -12.09
C MET A 1 -15.53 5.22 -12.71
N GLU A 2 -15.24 5.05 -14.03
CA GLU A 2 -15.25 3.74 -14.70
C GLU A 2 -14.05 2.90 -14.23
N ALA A 3 -14.26 1.57 -14.09
CA ALA A 3 -13.20 0.68 -13.63
C ALA A 3 -12.08 0.54 -14.67
N ARG A 4 -10.86 0.84 -14.26
CA ARG A 4 -9.68 0.72 -15.13
C ARG A 4 -9.28 -0.74 -15.31
N MET A 5 -8.85 -1.07 -16.53
CA MET A 5 -8.33 -2.39 -16.85
C MET A 5 -6.84 -2.28 -17.23
N PRO A 6 -5.99 -3.19 -16.74
CA PRO A 6 -4.60 -3.28 -17.17
C PRO A 6 -4.49 -3.52 -18.68
N THR A 7 -3.61 -2.78 -19.33
CA THR A 7 -3.28 -2.95 -20.75
C THR A 7 -2.05 -3.86 -20.92
N PRO A 8 -1.78 -4.38 -22.13
CA PRO A 8 -0.55 -5.11 -22.41
C PRO A 8 0.73 -4.30 -22.11
N LEU A 9 0.67 -2.97 -22.26
CA LEU A 9 1.79 -2.09 -21.92
C LEU A 9 1.97 -1.99 -20.40
N ASP A 10 0.89 -1.94 -19.65
CA ASP A 10 0.94 -1.95 -18.17
C ASP A 10 1.58 -3.25 -17.67
N ASP A 11 1.19 -4.40 -18.24
CA ASP A 11 1.79 -5.69 -17.91
C ASP A 11 3.30 -5.71 -18.18
N PHE A 12 3.71 -5.23 -19.36
CA PHE A 12 5.12 -5.14 -19.72
C PHE A 12 5.91 -4.24 -18.76
N LEU A 13 5.38 -3.05 -18.45
CA LEU A 13 6.05 -2.10 -17.57
C LEU A 13 6.07 -2.60 -16.12
N PHE A 14 5.00 -3.23 -15.66
CA PHE A 14 4.96 -3.83 -14.32
C PHE A 14 5.95 -5.00 -14.21
N ASP A 15 5.99 -5.89 -15.19
CA ASP A 15 6.99 -6.96 -15.21
C ASP A 15 8.42 -6.41 -15.23
N LEU A 16 8.69 -5.40 -16.07
CA LEU A 16 10.02 -4.82 -16.20
C LEU A 16 10.49 -4.11 -14.93
N ASN A 17 9.64 -3.24 -14.39
CA ASN A 17 10.01 -2.29 -13.34
C ASN A 17 9.57 -2.72 -11.93
N GLY A 18 8.52 -3.54 -11.81
CA GLY A 18 7.90 -3.91 -10.55
C GLY A 18 6.90 -2.89 -10.01
N TYR A 19 6.63 -1.82 -10.75
CA TYR A 19 5.68 -0.78 -10.37
C TYR A 19 5.05 -0.07 -11.57
N LEU A 20 3.92 0.61 -11.30
CA LEU A 20 3.22 1.52 -12.22
C LEU A 20 2.77 2.77 -11.46
N VAL A 21 2.72 3.91 -12.14
CA VAL A 21 2.03 5.10 -11.63
C VAL A 21 0.72 5.27 -12.38
N LEU A 22 -0.38 5.02 -11.69
CA LEU A 22 -1.74 5.17 -12.21
C LEU A 22 -2.16 6.64 -12.08
N LYS A 23 -2.10 7.38 -13.17
CA LYS A 23 -2.40 8.82 -13.18
C LYS A 23 -3.89 9.09 -12.98
N ASN A 24 -4.23 10.10 -12.14
CA ASN A 24 -5.62 10.48 -11.83
C ASN A 24 -6.47 9.25 -11.45
N ALA A 25 -5.94 8.44 -10.53
CA ALA A 25 -6.56 7.18 -10.12
C ALA A 25 -7.82 7.37 -9.28
N VAL A 26 -7.97 8.53 -8.65
CA VAL A 26 -9.09 8.87 -7.76
C VAL A 26 -9.65 10.22 -8.17
N GLU A 27 -10.99 10.34 -8.12
CA GLU A 27 -11.73 11.57 -8.42
C GLU A 27 -11.51 12.66 -7.38
N PRO A 28 -11.58 13.95 -7.78
CA PRO A 28 -11.34 15.08 -6.87
C PRO A 28 -12.25 15.09 -5.65
N GLU A 29 -13.51 14.72 -5.81
CA GLU A 29 -14.51 14.73 -4.74
C GLU A 29 -14.12 13.79 -3.59
N LEU A 30 -13.65 12.57 -3.93
CA LEU A 30 -13.18 11.62 -2.91
C LEU A 30 -11.87 12.08 -2.27
N LEU A 31 -11.00 12.75 -3.03
CA LEU A 31 -9.75 13.31 -2.47
C LEU A 31 -10.03 14.44 -1.47
N ASP A 32 -11.08 15.23 -1.69
CA ASP A 32 -11.49 16.28 -0.77
C ASP A 32 -12.11 15.66 0.50
N GLU A 33 -12.97 14.63 0.37
CA GLU A 33 -13.50 13.86 1.51
C GLU A 33 -12.35 13.22 2.34
N LEU A 34 -11.33 12.68 1.67
CA LEU A 34 -10.16 12.11 2.34
C LEU A 34 -9.35 13.17 3.09
N ASN A 35 -9.09 14.33 2.47
CA ASN A 35 -8.38 15.42 3.14
C ASN A 35 -9.13 15.90 4.38
N GLU A 36 -10.45 16.07 4.30
CA GLU A 36 -11.27 16.41 5.45
C GLU A 36 -11.17 15.35 6.56
N ALA A 37 -11.19 14.07 6.18
CA ALA A 37 -11.02 12.99 7.16
C ALA A 37 -9.63 13.01 7.82
N PHE A 38 -8.56 13.31 7.08
CA PHE A 38 -7.22 13.50 7.65
C PHE A 38 -7.15 14.68 8.64
N ASP A 39 -7.85 15.78 8.36
CA ASP A 39 -7.91 16.97 9.23
C ASP A 39 -8.63 16.65 10.55
N ASN A 40 -9.53 15.68 10.54
CA ASN A 40 -10.34 15.27 11.69
C ASN A 40 -9.73 14.12 12.51
N PHE A 41 -8.51 13.66 12.22
CA PHE A 41 -7.88 12.64 13.06
C PHE A 41 -7.65 13.15 14.47
N PRO A 42 -8.00 12.34 15.49
CA PRO A 42 -7.76 12.72 16.87
C PRO A 42 -6.26 12.81 17.17
N PRO A 43 -5.85 13.64 18.14
CA PRO A 43 -4.45 13.82 18.52
C PRO A 43 -3.94 12.63 19.35
N LEU A 44 -3.76 11.47 18.72
CA LEU A 44 -3.27 10.26 19.35
C LEU A 44 -1.77 10.31 19.63
N GLN A 45 -1.33 9.67 20.71
CA GLN A 45 0.07 9.31 20.93
C GLN A 45 0.39 7.99 20.22
N VAL A 46 1.69 7.72 19.98
CA VAL A 46 2.14 6.44 19.40
C VAL A 46 1.70 5.28 20.29
N GLY A 47 1.03 4.30 19.70
CA GLY A 47 0.48 3.14 20.39
C GLY A 47 -0.97 3.31 20.84
N GLU A 48 -1.53 4.52 20.83
CA GLU A 48 -2.93 4.75 21.20
C GLU A 48 -3.90 4.27 20.11
N TRP A 49 -5.09 3.88 20.55
CA TRP A 49 -6.17 3.39 19.73
C TRP A 49 -7.30 4.42 19.61
N TRP A 50 -7.88 4.49 18.42
CA TRP A 50 -9.13 5.17 18.12
C TRP A 50 -10.11 4.15 17.52
N GLY A 51 -11.03 3.63 18.31
CA GLY A 51 -11.79 2.45 17.93
C GLY A 51 -10.85 1.28 17.61
N ASN A 52 -10.96 0.71 16.42
CA ASN A 52 -10.08 -0.35 15.94
C ASN A 52 -8.93 0.15 15.04
N ALA A 53 -8.74 1.45 14.93
CA ALA A 53 -7.55 2.05 14.31
C ALA A 53 -6.51 2.37 15.37
N GLN A 54 -5.23 2.24 15.03
CA GLN A 54 -4.12 2.49 15.96
C GLN A 54 -3.09 3.43 15.36
N ARG A 55 -2.61 4.42 16.13
CA ARG A 55 -1.42 5.16 15.75
C ARG A 55 -0.17 4.30 15.94
N ARG A 56 0.55 4.02 14.85
CA ARG A 56 1.80 3.25 14.85
C ARG A 56 2.75 3.84 13.83
N ASP A 57 3.62 4.74 14.28
CA ASP A 57 4.56 5.40 13.37
C ASP A 57 5.73 4.45 13.07
N TYR A 58 5.94 4.12 11.80
CA TYR A 58 7.11 3.35 11.33
C TYR A 58 8.32 4.23 11.12
N THR A 59 8.14 5.52 11.08
CA THR A 59 9.16 6.52 10.84
C THR A 59 9.17 7.55 11.96
N SER A 60 10.15 8.40 11.97
CA SER A 60 10.47 9.39 12.99
C SER A 60 9.28 10.19 13.54
N ASP A 61 9.56 10.89 14.63
CA ASP A 61 8.68 11.79 15.40
C ASP A 61 7.99 12.92 14.61
N THR A 62 8.26 13.04 13.30
CA THR A 62 7.73 14.11 12.44
C THR A 62 6.51 13.70 11.63
N GLY A 63 5.97 12.52 11.87
CA GLY A 63 4.85 11.96 11.14
C GLY A 63 3.69 11.52 12.03
N PHE A 64 2.66 11.01 11.38
CA PHE A 64 1.52 10.37 12.00
C PHE A 64 1.06 9.25 11.07
N GLU A 65 0.98 8.03 11.56
CA GLU A 65 0.50 6.87 10.78
C GLU A 65 -0.64 6.19 11.54
N LEU A 66 -1.83 6.22 10.94
CA LEU A 66 -3.02 5.54 11.45
C LEU A 66 -3.18 4.21 10.72
N HIS A 67 -2.90 3.12 11.42
CA HIS A 67 -3.08 1.76 10.91
C HIS A 67 -4.53 1.33 11.06
N ASN A 68 -4.98 0.42 10.17
CA ASN A 68 -6.36 0.02 10.03
C ASN A 68 -7.28 1.21 9.69
N CYS A 69 -6.81 2.08 8.80
CA CYS A 69 -7.46 3.35 8.49
C CYS A 69 -8.86 3.21 7.88
N VAL A 70 -9.27 2.02 7.44
CA VAL A 70 -10.66 1.76 7.00
C VAL A 70 -11.68 1.99 8.12
N GLU A 71 -11.26 1.93 9.37
CA GLU A 71 -12.08 2.27 10.54
C GLU A 71 -12.24 3.80 10.75
N ALA A 72 -11.44 4.60 10.05
CA ALA A 72 -11.46 6.06 10.19
C ALA A 72 -12.57 6.76 9.38
N GLY A 73 -13.41 6.00 8.68
CA GLY A 73 -14.63 6.52 8.03
C GLY A 73 -14.79 6.16 6.56
N ALA A 74 -15.97 6.47 6.05
CA ALA A 74 -16.43 6.09 4.71
C ALA A 74 -15.47 6.44 3.55
N PRO A 75 -14.73 7.57 3.53
CA PRO A 75 -13.79 7.84 2.46
C PRO A 75 -12.70 6.75 2.32
N PHE A 76 -12.19 6.22 3.44
CA PHE A 76 -11.22 5.14 3.44
C PHE A 76 -11.82 3.79 3.03
N GLU A 77 -13.09 3.55 3.36
CA GLU A 77 -13.81 2.34 2.92
C GLU A 77 -13.96 2.26 1.40
N LYS A 78 -14.12 3.42 0.73
CA LYS A 78 -14.21 3.52 -0.74
C LYS A 78 -12.93 3.08 -1.45
N LEU A 79 -11.78 3.11 -0.75
CA LEU A 79 -10.49 2.72 -1.31
C LEU A 79 -10.25 1.21 -1.32
N ILE A 80 -11.03 0.42 -0.57
CA ILE A 80 -10.86 -1.04 -0.44
C ILE A 80 -10.93 -1.75 -1.80
N ASP A 81 -11.87 -1.36 -2.65
CA ASP A 81 -12.11 -1.93 -3.97
C ASP A 81 -12.17 -0.86 -5.07
N HIS A 82 -11.38 0.22 -4.90
CA HIS A 82 -11.49 1.40 -5.75
C HIS A 82 -11.27 1.06 -7.23
N PRO A 83 -12.15 1.54 -8.13
CA PRO A 83 -12.10 1.23 -9.57
C PRO A 83 -10.81 1.71 -10.26
N GLY A 84 -10.10 2.65 -9.67
CA GLY A 84 -8.81 3.14 -10.16
C GLY A 84 -7.69 2.09 -10.18
N TRP A 85 -7.77 1.04 -9.35
CA TRP A 85 -6.70 0.04 -9.22
C TRP A 85 -7.11 -1.39 -8.96
N ILE A 86 -8.36 -1.69 -8.55
CA ILE A 86 -8.70 -3.03 -8.08
C ILE A 86 -8.45 -4.13 -9.13
N ASN A 87 -8.67 -3.83 -10.42
CA ASN A 87 -8.45 -4.79 -11.49
C ASN A 87 -6.95 -5.05 -11.75
N TYR A 88 -6.09 -4.04 -11.53
CA TYR A 88 -4.64 -4.21 -11.56
C TYR A 88 -4.18 -5.14 -10.43
N VAL A 89 -4.68 -4.92 -9.22
CA VAL A 89 -4.34 -5.75 -8.07
C VAL A 89 -4.79 -7.20 -8.29
N ARG A 90 -6.02 -7.42 -8.76
CA ARG A 90 -6.54 -8.75 -9.11
C ARG A 90 -5.67 -9.46 -10.14
N ARG A 91 -5.28 -8.72 -11.19
CA ARG A 91 -4.42 -9.27 -12.23
C ARG A 91 -3.04 -9.67 -11.70
N TYR A 92 -2.40 -8.81 -10.90
CA TYR A 92 -1.01 -9.01 -10.49
C TYR A 92 -0.85 -9.91 -9.26
N CYS A 93 -1.77 -9.91 -8.32
CA CYS A 93 -1.78 -10.86 -7.22
C CYS A 93 -2.24 -12.26 -7.63
N GLY A 94 -2.93 -12.41 -8.78
CA GLY A 94 -3.44 -13.71 -9.21
C GLY A 94 -4.54 -14.19 -8.27
N GLU A 95 -5.68 -13.52 -8.30
CA GLU A 95 -6.82 -13.76 -7.42
C GLU A 95 -7.39 -15.19 -7.46
N GLN A 96 -7.16 -15.92 -8.56
CA GLN A 96 -7.80 -17.21 -8.81
C GLN A 96 -6.94 -18.38 -8.35
N GLU A 97 -7.39 -19.07 -7.33
CA GLU A 97 -6.89 -20.37 -6.87
C GLU A 97 -8.06 -21.33 -6.64
N SER A 98 -7.80 -22.64 -6.59
CA SER A 98 -8.86 -23.66 -6.70
C SER A 98 -9.84 -23.72 -5.52
N TYR A 99 -9.43 -23.35 -4.31
CA TYR A 99 -10.26 -23.43 -3.10
C TYR A 99 -10.42 -22.11 -2.37
N VAL A 100 -9.43 -21.23 -2.50
CA VAL A 100 -9.39 -19.95 -1.82
C VAL A 100 -9.14 -18.88 -2.85
N GLU A 101 -10.20 -18.21 -3.25
CA GLU A 101 -10.17 -17.13 -4.23
C GLU A 101 -10.23 -15.77 -3.53
N GLY A 102 -9.75 -14.76 -4.22
CA GLY A 102 -9.89 -13.38 -3.86
C GLY A 102 -8.67 -12.79 -3.19
N LEU A 103 -8.80 -11.50 -3.00
CA LEU A 103 -7.82 -10.66 -2.33
C LEU A 103 -8.18 -10.47 -0.86
N PHE A 104 -7.20 -10.09 -0.07
CA PHE A 104 -7.42 -9.47 1.23
C PHE A 104 -6.46 -8.30 1.43
N ILE A 105 -6.81 -7.41 2.35
CA ILE A 105 -5.93 -6.32 2.77
C ILE A 105 -5.14 -6.78 4.00
N ASP A 106 -3.82 -6.95 3.80
CA ASP A 106 -2.89 -7.33 4.86
C ASP A 106 -2.61 -6.15 5.80
N GLU A 107 -2.70 -4.92 5.28
CA GLU A 107 -2.51 -3.69 6.04
C GLU A 107 -3.07 -2.49 5.25
N CYS A 108 -3.68 -1.54 5.97
CA CYS A 108 -4.06 -0.25 5.42
C CYS A 108 -3.68 0.88 6.38
N ILE A 109 -3.07 1.94 5.81
CA ILE A 109 -2.46 3.02 6.59
C ILE A 109 -2.87 4.36 5.98
N ALA A 110 -3.23 5.32 6.83
CA ALA A 110 -3.27 6.74 6.49
C ALA A 110 -2.04 7.41 7.09
N SER A 111 -1.19 8.02 6.25
CA SER A 111 0.10 8.56 6.65
C SER A 111 0.20 10.06 6.38
N ILE A 112 0.60 10.81 7.39
CA ILE A 112 0.97 12.22 7.30
C ILE A 112 2.46 12.32 7.60
N ARG A 113 3.22 13.02 6.75
CA ARG A 113 4.63 13.32 7.01
C ARG A 113 4.85 14.81 6.93
N ARG A 114 5.45 15.35 8.00
CA ARG A 114 5.93 16.72 8.10
C ARG A 114 7.42 16.77 7.76
N SER A 115 8.09 17.86 8.04
CA SER A 115 9.53 18.01 7.79
C SER A 115 10.35 16.95 8.51
N GLY A 116 11.40 16.45 7.87
CA GLY A 116 12.27 15.40 8.38
C GLY A 116 11.77 13.98 8.07
N GLY A 117 12.34 13.02 8.77
CA GLY A 117 12.00 11.61 8.67
C GLY A 117 12.27 10.97 7.29
N HIS A 118 12.48 9.68 7.29
CA HIS A 118 12.58 8.88 6.08
C HIS A 118 12.04 7.48 6.39
N HIS A 119 11.71 6.71 5.37
CA HIS A 119 11.41 5.29 5.54
C HIS A 119 12.60 4.46 5.04
N PRO A 120 13.23 3.63 5.88
CA PRO A 120 14.42 2.88 5.49
C PRO A 120 14.21 1.99 4.28
N VAL A 121 15.29 1.72 3.55
CA VAL A 121 15.28 0.78 2.43
C VAL A 121 14.91 -0.63 2.89
N HIS A 122 13.99 -1.27 2.17
CA HIS A 122 13.56 -2.62 2.48
C HIS A 122 13.11 -3.37 1.22
N SER A 123 12.75 -4.65 1.42
CA SER A 123 12.35 -5.58 0.37
C SER A 123 13.50 -5.95 -0.60
N GLY A 124 13.19 -6.30 -1.83
CA GLY A 124 14.11 -6.88 -2.81
C GLY A 124 13.81 -8.36 -3.04
N GLY A 125 13.81 -8.79 -4.31
CA GLY A 125 13.46 -10.15 -4.73
C GLY A 125 14.34 -11.24 -4.09
N TYR A 126 15.59 -10.93 -3.82
CA TYR A 126 16.55 -11.86 -3.21
C TYR A 126 16.16 -12.35 -1.80
N ARG A 127 15.31 -11.61 -1.08
CA ARG A 127 14.93 -11.98 0.31
C ARG A 127 14.03 -13.21 0.39
N GLY A 128 13.37 -13.57 -0.71
CA GLY A 128 12.49 -14.75 -0.75
C GLY A 128 11.28 -14.70 0.20
N ALA A 129 10.96 -13.55 0.79
CA ALA A 129 9.82 -13.42 1.67
C ALA A 129 8.53 -13.66 0.89
N LEU A 130 7.58 -14.41 1.47
CA LEU A 130 6.33 -14.79 0.80
C LEU A 130 5.57 -13.58 0.25
N ARG A 131 5.46 -12.51 1.01
CA ARG A 131 4.80 -11.28 0.58
C ARG A 131 5.54 -10.58 -0.57
N GLY A 132 6.87 -10.66 -0.60
CA GLY A 132 7.72 -10.08 -1.64
C GLY A 132 7.83 -10.95 -2.89
N ARG A 133 7.20 -12.13 -2.90
CA ARG A 133 7.26 -13.04 -4.04
C ARG A 133 6.71 -12.36 -5.29
N TYR A 134 7.51 -12.39 -6.36
CA TYR A 134 7.09 -12.10 -7.71
C TYR A 134 7.16 -13.38 -8.54
N LEU A 135 6.08 -13.72 -9.22
CA LEU A 135 6.03 -14.86 -10.11
C LEU A 135 5.11 -14.54 -11.29
N TYR A 136 5.63 -14.79 -12.49
CA TYR A 136 4.84 -14.86 -13.72
C TYR A 136 5.06 -16.23 -14.35
N THR A 137 4.01 -17.01 -14.48
CA THR A 137 4.09 -18.35 -15.05
C THR A 137 2.79 -18.72 -15.78
N ASN A 138 2.92 -19.40 -16.91
CA ASN A 138 1.79 -19.84 -17.75
C ASN A 138 0.81 -18.69 -18.09
N GLY A 139 1.33 -17.49 -18.35
CA GLY A 139 0.51 -16.33 -18.72
C GLY A 139 -0.17 -15.61 -17.54
N VAL A 140 0.11 -16.00 -16.30
CA VAL A 140 -0.54 -15.46 -15.10
C VAL A 140 0.49 -14.90 -14.12
N PHE A 141 0.21 -13.69 -13.61
CA PHE A 141 0.94 -13.13 -12.47
C PHE A 141 0.46 -13.78 -11.17
N ARG A 142 1.39 -14.00 -10.25
CA ARG A 142 1.14 -14.54 -8.90
C ARG A 142 2.07 -13.87 -7.90
N CYS A 143 1.91 -12.54 -7.73
CA CYS A 143 2.67 -11.79 -6.74
C CYS A 143 2.14 -12.08 -5.34
N GLY A 144 3.02 -12.13 -4.36
CA GLY A 144 2.62 -12.37 -2.97
C GLY A 144 1.81 -11.22 -2.38
N GLN A 145 2.21 -9.97 -2.71
CA GLN A 145 1.52 -8.76 -2.27
C GLN A 145 1.76 -7.62 -3.26
N CYS A 146 0.72 -6.83 -3.54
CA CYS A 146 0.79 -5.57 -4.27
C CYS A 146 0.33 -4.43 -3.37
N ASN A 147 1.09 -3.34 -3.40
CA ASN A 147 0.83 -2.15 -2.60
C ASN A 147 0.29 -1.03 -3.48
N ILE A 148 -0.68 -0.30 -2.96
CA ILE A 148 -1.18 0.95 -3.54
C ILE A 148 -0.82 2.09 -2.58
N ILE A 149 -0.07 3.07 -3.05
CA ILE A 149 0.12 4.36 -2.36
C ILE A 149 -0.64 5.42 -3.14
N LEU A 150 -1.72 5.93 -2.57
CA LEU A 150 -2.49 7.04 -3.15
C LEU A 150 -1.95 8.37 -2.63
N ALA A 151 -1.63 9.29 -3.52
CA ALA A 151 -1.26 10.66 -3.19
C ALA A 151 -2.51 11.50 -2.89
N ILE A 152 -2.69 11.88 -1.62
CA ILE A 152 -3.78 12.78 -1.18
C ILE A 152 -3.36 14.26 -1.36
N THR A 153 -2.06 14.52 -1.28
CA THR A 153 -1.43 15.80 -1.65
C THR A 153 -0.41 15.55 -2.75
N ASP A 154 0.04 16.58 -3.43
CA ASP A 154 1.15 16.44 -4.37
C ASP A 154 2.41 15.94 -3.65
N VAL A 155 3.17 15.10 -4.35
CA VAL A 155 4.43 14.51 -3.87
C VAL A 155 5.50 14.82 -4.91
N GLY A 156 6.14 15.96 -4.76
CA GLY A 156 7.21 16.45 -5.61
C GLY A 156 8.59 16.38 -4.96
N PRO A 157 9.59 17.05 -5.57
CA PRO A 157 10.91 17.19 -4.97
C PRO A 157 10.83 17.83 -3.58
N GLY A 158 11.50 17.22 -2.61
CA GLY A 158 11.50 17.68 -1.22
C GLY A 158 10.31 17.24 -0.38
N ASP A 159 9.27 16.63 -0.95
CA ASP A 159 8.11 16.15 -0.19
C ASP A 159 8.30 14.75 0.41
N GLY A 160 9.48 14.17 0.30
CA GLY A 160 9.76 12.83 0.79
C GLY A 160 9.08 11.74 -0.06
N PRO A 161 9.30 11.71 -1.39
CA PRO A 161 8.69 10.73 -2.28
C PRO A 161 9.08 9.30 -1.90
N THR A 162 8.26 8.36 -2.31
CA THR A 162 8.67 6.96 -2.34
C THR A 162 9.80 6.80 -3.35
N MET A 163 10.88 6.15 -2.91
CA MET A 163 12.02 5.78 -3.74
C MET A 163 11.92 4.31 -4.10
N VAL A 164 12.26 3.95 -5.32
CA VAL A 164 12.26 2.57 -5.81
C VAL A 164 13.55 2.26 -6.58
N ILE A 165 13.96 0.98 -6.60
CA ILE A 165 14.96 0.48 -7.53
C ILE A 165 14.23 -0.39 -8.57
N PRO A 166 13.98 0.12 -9.80
CA PRO A 166 13.25 -0.61 -10.84
C PRO A 166 13.89 -1.97 -11.13
N GLY A 167 13.06 -3.02 -11.26
CA GLY A 167 13.51 -4.37 -11.55
C GLY A 167 14.06 -5.16 -10.35
N SER A 168 14.25 -4.54 -9.19
CA SER A 168 14.81 -5.18 -8.00
C SER A 168 13.94 -6.29 -7.40
N HIS A 169 12.66 -6.34 -7.74
CA HIS A 169 11.73 -7.41 -7.34
C HIS A 169 12.11 -8.78 -7.95
N LYS A 170 12.91 -8.79 -9.00
CA LYS A 170 13.42 -9.99 -9.69
C LYS A 170 14.93 -10.23 -9.45
N SER A 171 15.60 -9.37 -8.69
CA SER A 171 17.01 -9.53 -8.41
C SER A 171 17.26 -10.76 -7.54
N ASN A 172 18.23 -11.59 -7.97
CA ASN A 172 18.72 -12.71 -7.18
C ASN A 172 19.83 -12.30 -6.19
N PHE A 173 20.26 -11.05 -6.24
CA PHE A 173 21.35 -10.53 -5.41
C PHE A 173 20.87 -9.35 -4.56
N PRO A 174 21.38 -9.23 -3.33
CA PRO A 174 21.20 -8.01 -2.56
C PRO A 174 21.92 -6.84 -3.25
N HIS A 175 21.38 -5.64 -3.09
CA HIS A 175 22.10 -4.46 -3.51
C HIS A 175 23.33 -4.27 -2.62
N PRO A 176 24.56 -4.15 -3.17
CA PRO A 176 25.80 -4.18 -2.38
C PRO A 176 25.92 -3.05 -1.35
N ASN A 177 25.30 -1.89 -1.66
CA ASN A 177 25.32 -0.71 -0.81
C ASN A 177 23.99 -0.47 -0.08
N ALA A 178 23.00 -1.34 -0.23
CA ALA A 178 21.81 -1.31 0.62
C ALA A 178 22.14 -2.01 1.92
N GLY A 179 22.37 -1.26 2.94
CA GLY A 179 22.63 -1.78 4.25
C GLY A 179 21.41 -2.47 4.87
N ASN A 180 21.30 -2.42 6.17
CA ASN A 180 20.29 -3.15 6.92
C ASN A 180 19.10 -2.22 7.24
N TYR A 181 17.87 -2.67 6.97
CA TYR A 181 16.65 -1.99 7.42
C TYR A 181 16.70 -1.62 8.91
N ALA A 182 17.20 -2.54 9.75
CA ALA A 182 17.37 -2.30 11.19
C ALA A 182 18.39 -1.20 11.52
N ALA A 183 19.29 -0.87 10.60
CA ALA A 183 20.24 0.24 10.72
C ALA A 183 19.64 1.57 10.25
N GLY A 184 18.44 1.58 9.68
CA GLY A 184 17.77 2.78 9.20
C GLY A 184 18.36 3.34 7.91
N ASP A 185 18.94 2.49 7.04
CA ASP A 185 19.59 2.95 5.83
C ASP A 185 18.63 3.61 4.83
N ARG A 186 19.13 4.66 4.18
CA ARG A 186 18.35 5.57 3.36
C ARG A 186 18.45 5.22 1.88
N MET A 187 17.36 5.45 1.15
CA MET A 187 17.32 5.31 -0.30
C MET A 187 17.95 6.47 -1.07
N ASP A 188 18.09 7.63 -0.45
CA ASP A 188 18.47 8.87 -1.15
C ASP A 188 19.81 8.80 -1.89
N ASN A 189 20.72 7.94 -1.43
CA ASN A 189 22.06 7.80 -1.99
C ASN A 189 22.34 6.41 -2.58
N LEU A 190 21.33 5.57 -2.73
CA LEU A 190 21.52 4.25 -3.33
C LEU A 190 21.56 4.34 -4.85
N GLU A 191 22.58 3.73 -5.45
CA GLU A 191 22.69 3.63 -6.91
C GLU A 191 21.49 2.89 -7.48
N GLY A 192 20.92 3.41 -8.56
CA GLY A 192 19.73 2.87 -9.20
C GLY A 192 18.42 3.24 -8.53
N ALA A 193 18.43 3.87 -7.35
CA ALA A 193 17.22 4.35 -6.73
C ALA A 193 16.71 5.63 -7.40
N ILE A 194 15.42 5.66 -7.70
CA ILE A 194 14.76 6.81 -8.32
C ILE A 194 13.54 7.25 -7.49
N PRO A 195 13.26 8.56 -7.41
CA PRO A 195 12.04 9.05 -6.77
C PRO A 195 10.83 8.83 -7.66
N VAL A 196 9.69 8.47 -7.04
CA VAL A 196 8.40 8.42 -7.71
C VAL A 196 7.60 9.65 -7.32
N TYR A 197 7.52 10.62 -8.24
CA TYR A 197 6.72 11.82 -8.06
C TYR A 197 5.28 11.57 -8.49
N MET A 198 4.33 12.11 -7.72
CA MET A 198 2.90 11.93 -7.93
C MET A 198 2.17 13.26 -7.76
N ASN A 199 1.20 13.52 -8.61
CA ASN A 199 0.23 14.58 -8.34
C ASN A 199 -0.87 14.05 -7.41
N LYS A 200 -1.56 14.95 -6.71
CA LYS A 200 -2.80 14.63 -5.97
C LYS A 200 -3.72 13.77 -6.85
N GLY A 201 -4.13 12.62 -6.34
CA GLY A 201 -4.99 11.67 -7.04
C GLY A 201 -4.26 10.59 -7.86
N ASP A 202 -2.94 10.67 -8.03
CA ASP A 202 -2.15 9.58 -8.61
C ASP A 202 -1.98 8.44 -7.61
N ALA A 203 -1.91 7.21 -8.09
CA ALA A 203 -1.63 6.05 -7.27
C ALA A 203 -0.40 5.30 -7.77
N LEU A 204 0.55 5.02 -6.88
CA LEU A 204 1.67 4.14 -7.13
C LEU A 204 1.27 2.70 -6.77
N LEU A 205 1.22 1.85 -7.77
CA LEU A 205 1.07 0.40 -7.62
C LEU A 205 2.43 -0.27 -7.73
N PHE A 206 2.79 -1.13 -6.79
CA PHE A 206 4.05 -1.89 -6.87
C PHE A 206 3.95 -3.24 -6.14
N VAL A 207 4.76 -4.21 -6.59
CA VAL A 207 4.90 -5.49 -5.88
C VAL A 207 5.76 -5.32 -4.64
N ASP A 208 5.37 -5.90 -3.51
CA ASP A 208 6.07 -5.75 -2.22
C ASP A 208 7.55 -6.19 -2.27
N GLY A 209 7.90 -7.06 -3.21
CA GLY A 209 9.28 -7.48 -3.48
C GLY A 209 10.16 -6.40 -4.13
N LEU A 210 9.60 -5.30 -4.63
CA LEU A 210 10.38 -4.19 -5.16
C LEU A 210 11.17 -3.53 -4.02
N MET A 211 12.46 -3.34 -4.19
CA MET A 211 13.27 -2.61 -3.22
C MET A 211 12.82 -1.15 -3.19
N HIS A 212 12.36 -0.69 -2.04
CA HIS A 212 11.79 0.63 -1.88
C HIS A 212 12.03 1.21 -0.48
N GLY A 213 11.73 2.48 -0.34
CA GLY A 213 11.77 3.24 0.90
C GLY A 213 11.16 4.62 0.68
N GLY A 214 11.29 5.51 1.65
CA GLY A 214 10.85 6.90 1.52
C GLY A 214 12.02 7.84 1.75
N SER A 215 12.26 8.78 0.86
CA SER A 215 13.24 9.82 1.10
C SER A 215 12.80 10.76 2.23
N SER A 216 13.72 11.51 2.77
CA SER A 216 13.38 12.53 3.76
C SER A 216 12.55 13.64 3.15
N ARG A 217 11.58 14.13 3.93
CA ARG A 217 10.89 15.35 3.57
C ARG A 217 11.71 16.55 4.00
N THR A 218 12.13 17.36 3.04
CA THR A 218 12.95 18.57 3.26
C THR A 218 12.14 19.86 3.18
N ASN A 219 10.94 19.81 2.60
CA ASN A 219 10.02 20.95 2.63
C ASN A 219 9.52 21.19 4.05
N GLU A 220 9.70 22.42 4.54
CA GLU A 220 9.33 22.81 5.91
C GLU A 220 7.84 23.18 6.02
N VAL A 221 7.22 23.60 4.91
CA VAL A 221 5.83 24.06 4.86
C VAL A 221 4.93 22.97 4.30
N GLY A 222 3.73 22.87 4.86
CA GLY A 222 2.74 21.87 4.47
C GLY A 222 3.08 20.46 4.97
N GLU A 223 2.37 19.50 4.44
CA GLU A 223 2.56 18.09 4.79
C GLU A 223 2.28 17.18 3.60
N ARG A 224 2.90 16.01 3.59
CA ARG A 224 2.61 14.94 2.64
C ARG A 224 1.57 14.02 3.26
N ARG A 225 0.44 13.85 2.57
CA ARG A 225 -0.62 12.89 2.93
C ARG A 225 -0.71 11.81 1.89
N VAL A 226 -0.67 10.55 2.33
CA VAL A 226 -0.89 9.39 1.48
C VAL A 226 -1.71 8.34 2.21
N THR A 227 -2.40 7.49 1.46
CA THR A 227 -2.88 6.22 2.00
C THR A 227 -2.08 5.06 1.41
N ILE A 228 -1.92 3.98 2.16
CA ILE A 228 -1.23 2.77 1.73
C ILE A 228 -2.19 1.61 1.94
N TYR A 229 -2.52 0.87 0.86
CA TYR A 229 -3.32 -0.34 0.92
C TYR A 229 -2.49 -1.49 0.38
N ARG A 230 -2.28 -2.52 1.20
CA ARG A 230 -1.45 -3.68 0.90
C ARG A 230 -2.33 -4.88 0.62
N TYR A 231 -2.47 -5.23 -0.65
CA TYR A 231 -3.31 -6.34 -1.09
C TYR A 231 -2.46 -7.59 -1.25
N GLY A 232 -2.94 -8.68 -0.67
CA GLY A 232 -2.35 -10.01 -0.82
C GLY A 232 -3.35 -11.02 -1.37
N VAL A 233 -2.85 -12.21 -1.68
CA VAL A 233 -3.70 -13.37 -1.94
C VAL A 233 -4.28 -13.87 -0.62
N LYS A 234 -5.55 -14.24 -0.63
CA LYS A 234 -6.33 -14.49 0.60
C LYS A 234 -5.77 -15.58 1.50
N TRP A 235 -5.05 -16.55 0.95
CA TRP A 235 -4.40 -17.63 1.70
C TRP A 235 -3.06 -17.24 2.35
N ALA A 236 -2.51 -16.07 2.03
CA ALA A 236 -1.17 -15.65 2.44
C ALA A 236 -1.18 -14.43 3.38
N THR A 237 -1.86 -14.54 4.52
CA THR A 237 -1.77 -13.53 5.58
C THR A 237 -0.34 -13.50 6.14
N THR A 238 0.33 -12.36 6.03
CA THR A 238 1.76 -12.22 6.34
C THR A 238 2.05 -11.36 7.56
N ARG A 239 1.06 -10.66 8.06
CA ARG A 239 1.11 -9.84 9.27
C ARG A 239 0.10 -10.33 10.29
N TYR A 240 -0.14 -9.55 11.31
CA TYR A 240 -1.22 -9.79 12.26
C TYR A 240 -2.56 -9.35 11.64
N GLY A 241 -3.62 -10.11 11.91
CA GLY A 241 -4.97 -9.72 11.51
C GLY A 241 -5.48 -8.53 12.31
N TYR A 242 -6.34 -7.73 11.68
CA TYR A 242 -7.13 -6.72 12.38
C TYR A 242 -8.47 -7.29 12.83
N GLU A 243 -8.94 -6.84 13.98
CA GLU A 243 -10.32 -6.99 14.36
C GLU A 243 -11.09 -5.77 13.85
N TYR A 244 -12.17 -6.02 13.10
CA TYR A 244 -13.00 -4.96 12.53
C TYR A 244 -14.25 -4.77 13.38
N SER A 245 -14.67 -3.50 13.56
CA SER A 245 -15.91 -3.18 14.27
C SER A 245 -17.11 -3.74 13.51
N GLN A 246 -18.14 -4.14 14.25
CA GLN A 246 -19.40 -4.60 13.63
C GLN A 246 -20.04 -3.47 12.81
N GLU A 247 -19.91 -2.23 13.26
CA GLU A 247 -20.38 -1.04 12.56
C GLU A 247 -19.75 -0.88 11.18
N LEU A 248 -18.44 -1.08 11.06
CA LEU A 248 -17.74 -1.09 9.77
C LEU A 248 -18.26 -2.23 8.90
N LEU A 249 -18.27 -3.45 9.42
CA LEU A 249 -18.69 -4.63 8.67
C LEU A 249 -20.12 -4.52 8.12
N ASP A 250 -21.04 -3.91 8.87
CA ASP A 250 -22.43 -3.73 8.46
C ASP A 250 -22.60 -2.71 7.34
N ARG A 251 -21.73 -1.68 7.29
CA ARG A 251 -21.73 -0.66 6.22
C ARG A 251 -21.10 -1.15 4.91
N LEU A 252 -20.19 -2.11 5.00
CA LEU A 252 -19.45 -2.59 3.83
C LEU A 252 -20.32 -3.43 2.89
N THR A 253 -20.06 -3.26 1.59
CA THR A 253 -20.60 -4.18 0.59
C THR A 253 -20.06 -5.60 0.83
N PRO A 254 -20.76 -6.67 0.36
CA PRO A 254 -20.24 -8.03 0.49
C PRO A 254 -18.84 -8.20 -0.11
N GLU A 255 -18.54 -7.52 -1.21
CA GLU A 255 -17.22 -7.60 -1.87
C GLU A 255 -16.12 -6.94 -1.02
N ARG A 256 -16.37 -5.75 -0.48
CA ARG A 256 -15.40 -5.09 0.42
C ARG A 256 -15.15 -5.90 1.68
N ARG A 257 -16.21 -6.47 2.25
CA ARG A 257 -16.10 -7.35 3.42
C ARG A 257 -15.23 -8.57 3.13
N LYS A 258 -15.36 -9.19 1.96
CA LYS A 258 -14.48 -10.30 1.54
C LYS A 258 -13.02 -9.90 1.42
N ILE A 259 -12.73 -8.67 0.98
CA ILE A 259 -11.36 -8.16 0.83
C ILE A 259 -10.72 -7.86 2.20
N LEU A 260 -11.49 -7.38 3.17
CA LEU A 260 -10.99 -7.10 4.52
C LEU A 260 -10.80 -8.37 5.35
N GLN A 261 -11.65 -9.34 5.18
CA GLN A 261 -11.63 -10.56 6.01
C GLN A 261 -10.77 -11.65 5.36
N PRO A 262 -9.88 -12.29 6.12
CA PRO A 262 -9.21 -13.51 5.68
C PRO A 262 -10.25 -14.62 5.42
N VAL A 263 -9.81 -15.80 5.02
CA VAL A 263 -10.68 -16.96 4.78
C VAL A 263 -11.58 -17.19 6.00
N PRO A 264 -12.90 -17.06 5.86
CA PRO A 264 -13.79 -17.27 6.98
C PRO A 264 -13.75 -18.73 7.43
N PRO A 265 -13.85 -19.01 8.73
CA PRO A 265 -13.93 -20.39 9.19
C PRO A 265 -15.22 -21.04 8.68
N LEU A 266 -15.12 -22.27 8.22
CA LEU A 266 -16.29 -23.09 7.95
C LEU A 266 -17.01 -23.38 9.27
N ARG A 267 -18.26 -22.99 9.38
CA ARG A 267 -19.07 -23.15 10.59
C ARG A 267 -20.25 -24.07 10.34
N PRO A 268 -20.68 -24.90 11.32
CA PRO A 268 -21.94 -25.60 11.25
C PRO A 268 -23.13 -24.64 11.03
N PRO A 269 -24.18 -25.07 10.35
CA PRO A 269 -25.39 -24.27 10.19
C PRO A 269 -25.94 -23.82 11.57
N GLY A 270 -26.25 -22.52 11.68
CA GLY A 270 -26.85 -21.96 12.90
C GLY A 270 -25.87 -21.51 14.01
N ARG A 271 -24.58 -21.45 13.70
CA ARG A 271 -23.56 -20.84 14.60
C ARG A 271 -22.91 -19.61 14.00
#